data_9a28707ccb396fc9b331efa750a169af
#
_entry.id   9a28707ccb396fc9b331efa750a169af
#
_cell.length_a   1.000
_cell.length_b   1.000
_cell.length_c   1.000
_cell.angle_alpha   90.00
_cell.angle_beta   90.00
_cell.angle_gamma   90.00
#
_symmetry.space_group_name_H-M   'P 1'
#
loop_
_entity.id
_entity.type
_entity.pdbx_description
1 polymer ?
#
loop_
_entity_poly.entity_id
_entity_poly.type
_entity_poly.pdbx_seq_one_letter_code
_entity_poly.pdbx_strand_id
1 'polypeptide(L)'
;MKKVLVLGATGAMGLYVVPMLAQKGYAVDAVSLDDAPPGDLPGITRIKGNAMDYDFIEPILQNGYDGIIDFMIYPTNSLVYNLRRKLDCTDHYIYLSSYRIYDNKEIPVREESPRLIDSSENEFLRNSDDYCIIKARGENVLRAEEKKNWTIV
;
A
#
# COMPACT_ATOMS: atom_id res chain seq x y z
N MET A 1 22.37 -6.61 2.47
CA MET A 1 21.65 -5.67 1.60
C MET A 1 20.19 -5.71 2.04
N LYS A 2 19.56 -4.57 2.28
CA LYS A 2 18.16 -4.53 2.68
C LYS A 2 17.24 -4.93 1.53
N LYS A 3 16.18 -5.68 1.84
CA LYS A 3 15.24 -6.23 0.87
C LYS A 3 13.86 -5.58 1.00
N VAL A 4 13.33 -5.08 -0.10
CA VAL A 4 12.04 -4.37 -0.14
C VAL A 4 11.09 -5.05 -1.12
N LEU A 5 9.85 -5.26 -0.70
CA LEU A 5 8.75 -5.70 -1.55
C LEU A 5 7.95 -4.47 -1.99
N VAL A 6 7.68 -4.36 -3.29
CA VAL A 6 6.80 -3.32 -3.85
C VAL A 6 5.59 -3.98 -4.51
N LEU A 7 4.40 -3.70 -4.01
CA LEU A 7 3.13 -4.19 -4.54
C LEU A 7 2.49 -3.11 -5.42
N GLY A 8 2.12 -3.46 -6.65
CA GLY A 8 1.68 -2.48 -7.67
C GLY A 8 2.84 -1.79 -8.39
N ALA A 9 3.90 -2.55 -8.66
CA ALA A 9 5.18 -2.06 -9.14
C ALA A 9 5.17 -1.42 -10.54
N THR A 10 4.16 -1.68 -11.36
CA THR A 10 3.98 -1.05 -12.69
C THR A 10 2.98 0.10 -12.69
N GLY A 11 2.34 0.39 -11.55
CA GLY A 11 1.48 1.56 -11.39
C GLY A 11 2.27 2.88 -11.42
N ALA A 12 1.55 4.00 -11.49
CA ALA A 12 2.13 5.34 -11.64
C ALA A 12 3.24 5.65 -10.62
N MET A 13 3.09 5.23 -9.37
CA MET A 13 4.13 5.42 -8.33
C MET A 13 5.22 4.34 -8.41
N GLY A 14 4.82 3.09 -8.68
CA GLY A 14 5.73 1.95 -8.72
C GLY A 14 6.83 2.09 -9.78
N LEU A 15 6.50 2.63 -10.96
CA LEU A 15 7.45 2.87 -12.05
C LEU A 15 8.64 3.76 -11.64
N TYR A 16 8.44 4.66 -10.69
CA TYR A 16 9.50 5.53 -10.17
C TYR A 16 10.15 4.97 -8.91
N VAL A 17 9.38 4.43 -7.99
CA VAL A 17 9.88 3.97 -6.69
C VAL A 17 10.79 2.74 -6.85
N VAL A 18 10.44 1.78 -7.70
CA VAL A 18 11.23 0.56 -7.91
C VAL A 18 12.66 0.85 -8.37
N PRO A 19 12.89 1.60 -9.48
CA PRO A 19 14.26 1.91 -9.88
C PRO A 19 14.99 2.81 -8.87
N MET A 20 14.31 3.72 -8.18
CA MET A 20 14.94 4.56 -7.15
C MET A 20 15.45 3.74 -5.98
N LEU A 21 14.72 2.72 -5.53
CA LEU A 21 15.18 1.81 -4.48
C LEU A 21 16.41 1.02 -4.91
N ALA A 22 16.41 0.46 -6.11
CA ALA A 22 17.54 -0.27 -6.66
C ALA A 22 18.79 0.62 -6.78
N GLN A 23 18.65 1.86 -7.26
CA GLN A 23 19.75 2.84 -7.31
C GLN A 23 20.29 3.18 -5.91
N LYS A 24 19.48 3.10 -4.86
CA LYS A 24 19.90 3.29 -3.47
C LYS A 24 20.50 2.01 -2.85
N GLY A 25 20.64 0.93 -3.61
CA GLY A 25 21.28 -0.30 -3.17
C GLY A 25 20.36 -1.27 -2.43
N TYR A 26 19.04 -1.13 -2.55
CA TYR A 26 18.10 -2.14 -2.05
C TYR A 26 17.95 -3.30 -3.04
N ALA A 27 17.73 -4.51 -2.54
CA ALA A 27 17.16 -5.59 -3.33
C ALA A 27 15.65 -5.40 -3.37
N VAL A 28 15.08 -5.37 -4.57
CA VAL A 28 13.65 -5.05 -4.76
C VAL A 28 12.93 -6.21 -5.42
N ASP A 29 11.98 -6.82 -4.70
CA ASP A 29 10.98 -7.70 -5.30
C ASP A 29 9.78 -6.86 -5.73
N ALA A 30 9.51 -6.80 -7.02
CA ALA A 30 8.54 -5.90 -7.64
C ALA A 30 7.37 -6.69 -8.23
N VAL A 31 6.23 -6.71 -7.51
CA VAL A 31 5.03 -7.46 -7.90
C VAL A 31 4.08 -6.59 -8.71
N SER A 32 3.62 -7.10 -9.85
CA SER A 32 2.61 -6.44 -10.71
C SER A 32 1.86 -7.43 -11.59
N LEU A 33 0.67 -7.05 -12.04
CA LEU A 33 -0.11 -7.80 -13.03
C LEU A 33 0.49 -7.69 -14.43
N ASP A 34 1.00 -6.53 -14.77
CA ASP A 34 1.52 -6.20 -16.10
C ASP A 34 3.00 -6.56 -16.22
N ASP A 35 3.44 -6.67 -17.47
CA ASP A 35 4.85 -6.82 -17.76
C ASP A 35 5.62 -5.55 -17.40
N ALA A 36 6.82 -5.75 -16.89
CA ALA A 36 7.69 -4.63 -16.56
C ALA A 36 8.19 -3.90 -17.80
N PRO A 37 8.46 -2.59 -17.71
CA PRO A 37 9.16 -1.88 -18.76
C PRO A 37 10.54 -2.51 -19.01
N PRO A 38 11.06 -2.47 -20.23
CA PRO A 38 12.40 -2.99 -20.55
C PRO A 38 13.48 -2.16 -19.83
N GLY A 39 14.63 -2.79 -19.55
CA GLY A 39 15.80 -2.10 -19.02
C GLY A 39 15.88 -2.04 -17.50
N ASP A 40 15.58 -3.14 -16.82
CA ASP A 40 15.72 -3.23 -15.37
C ASP A 40 17.16 -2.98 -14.88
N LEU A 41 17.26 -2.29 -13.76
CA LEU A 41 18.50 -2.10 -13.01
C LEU A 41 18.86 -3.39 -12.24
N PRO A 42 20.16 -3.64 -12.00
CA PRO A 42 20.57 -4.69 -11.08
C PRO A 42 19.92 -4.54 -9.71
N GLY A 43 19.54 -5.66 -9.10
CA GLY A 43 18.89 -5.68 -7.79
C GLY A 43 17.35 -5.64 -7.84
N ILE A 44 16.74 -5.60 -9.03
CA ILE A 44 15.28 -5.70 -9.19
C ILE A 44 14.93 -7.13 -9.64
N THR A 45 14.03 -7.77 -8.89
CA THR A 45 13.39 -9.03 -9.28
C THR A 45 11.93 -8.74 -9.61
N ARG A 46 11.55 -8.93 -10.89
CA ARG A 46 10.16 -8.77 -11.32
C ARG A 46 9.37 -10.04 -11.09
N ILE A 47 8.23 -9.92 -10.43
CA ILE A 47 7.34 -11.01 -10.10
C ILE A 47 5.96 -10.69 -10.68
N LYS A 48 5.59 -11.37 -11.77
CA LYS A 48 4.30 -11.17 -12.43
C LYS A 48 3.22 -11.99 -11.76
N GLY A 49 2.17 -11.31 -11.28
CA GLY A 49 1.01 -11.94 -10.68
C GLY A 49 0.14 -10.97 -9.90
N ASN A 50 -0.96 -11.48 -9.38
CA ASN A 50 -1.95 -10.69 -8.66
C ASN A 50 -1.62 -10.64 -7.16
N ALA A 51 -1.16 -9.49 -6.68
CA ALA A 51 -0.88 -9.27 -5.25
C ALA A 51 -2.12 -9.37 -4.33
N MET A 52 -3.34 -9.42 -4.91
CA MET A 52 -4.59 -9.63 -4.16
C MET A 52 -4.94 -11.13 -4.05
N ASP A 53 -4.30 -11.99 -4.83
CA ASP A 53 -4.47 -13.43 -4.75
C ASP A 53 -3.65 -13.97 -3.58
N TYR A 54 -4.34 -14.58 -2.63
CA TYR A 54 -3.73 -15.10 -1.41
C TYR A 54 -2.68 -16.19 -1.70
N ASP A 55 -3.03 -17.15 -2.55
CA ASP A 55 -2.15 -18.29 -2.86
C ASP A 55 -0.87 -17.84 -3.58
N PHE A 56 -0.96 -16.75 -4.33
CA PHE A 56 0.18 -16.13 -5.01
C PHE A 56 1.05 -15.32 -4.06
N ILE A 57 0.45 -14.46 -3.22
CA ILE A 57 1.23 -13.50 -2.42
C ILE A 57 1.84 -14.11 -1.16
N GLU A 58 1.20 -15.10 -0.57
CA GLU A 58 1.62 -15.69 0.70
C GLU A 58 3.04 -16.28 0.66
N PRO A 59 3.44 -17.11 -0.34
CA PRO A 59 4.82 -17.59 -0.44
C PRO A 59 5.85 -16.46 -0.61
N ILE A 60 5.46 -15.35 -1.24
CA ILE A 60 6.34 -14.19 -1.41
C ILE A 60 6.56 -13.49 -0.07
N LEU A 61 5.49 -13.27 0.70
CA LEU A 61 5.56 -12.65 2.02
C LEU A 61 6.42 -13.44 3.01
N GLN A 62 6.43 -14.77 2.91
CA GLN A 62 7.26 -15.65 3.78
C GLN A 62 8.76 -15.46 3.60
N ASN A 63 9.22 -14.81 2.53
CA ASN A 63 10.65 -14.49 2.37
C ASN A 63 11.17 -13.47 3.40
N GLY A 64 10.28 -12.75 4.07
CA GLY A 64 10.63 -11.67 4.99
C GLY A 64 11.23 -10.45 4.28
N TYR A 65 10.85 -9.26 4.70
CA TYR A 65 11.29 -8.02 4.08
C TYR A 65 11.64 -6.97 5.14
N ASP A 66 12.72 -6.21 4.92
CA ASP A 66 13.02 -5.01 5.72
C ASP A 66 11.96 -3.92 5.49
N GLY A 67 11.33 -3.91 4.31
CA GLY A 67 10.23 -2.99 4.01
C GLY A 67 9.24 -3.53 2.99
N ILE A 68 7.96 -3.19 3.15
CA ILE A 68 6.91 -3.41 2.14
C ILE A 68 6.30 -2.06 1.78
N ILE A 69 6.28 -1.73 0.48
CA ILE A 69 5.59 -0.56 -0.05
C ILE A 69 4.36 -1.05 -0.80
N ASP A 70 3.19 -0.62 -0.34
CA ASP A 70 1.92 -1.14 -0.81
C ASP A 70 1.09 -0.05 -1.52
N PHE A 71 1.02 -0.15 -2.85
CA PHE A 71 0.21 0.72 -3.70
C PHE A 71 -1.17 0.12 -4.02
N MET A 72 -1.49 -1.03 -3.43
CA MET A 72 -2.74 -1.74 -3.73
C MET A 72 -3.96 -1.09 -3.06
N ILE A 73 -5.13 -1.49 -3.55
CA ILE A 73 -6.44 -1.15 -2.98
C ILE A 73 -7.14 -2.46 -2.66
N TYR A 74 -7.45 -2.69 -1.40
CA TYR A 74 -8.12 -3.91 -0.95
C TYR A 74 -9.58 -3.61 -0.65
N PRO A 75 -10.54 -4.41 -1.15
CA PRO A 75 -11.95 -4.25 -0.78
C PRO A 75 -12.12 -4.44 0.73
N THR A 76 -13.15 -3.80 1.30
CA THR A 76 -13.37 -3.75 2.77
C THR A 76 -13.39 -5.12 3.42
N ASN A 77 -13.94 -6.14 2.77
CA ASN A 77 -14.04 -7.50 3.30
C ASN A 77 -12.69 -8.22 3.49
N SER A 78 -11.65 -7.80 2.78
CA SER A 78 -10.29 -8.38 2.87
C SER A 78 -9.25 -7.41 3.41
N LEU A 79 -9.61 -6.15 3.63
CA LEU A 79 -8.69 -5.07 3.99
C LEU A 79 -7.89 -5.37 5.26
N VAL A 80 -8.58 -5.70 6.35
CA VAL A 80 -7.95 -5.98 7.67
C VAL A 80 -6.95 -7.11 7.56
N TYR A 81 -7.36 -8.23 6.92
CA TYR A 81 -6.50 -9.38 6.72
C TYR A 81 -5.24 -9.02 5.92
N ASN A 82 -5.42 -8.32 4.79
CA ASN A 82 -4.31 -7.96 3.92
C ASN A 82 -3.29 -7.03 4.62
N LEU A 83 -3.77 -6.05 5.39
CA LEU A 83 -2.87 -5.14 6.09
C LEU A 83 -2.11 -5.85 7.23
N ARG A 84 -2.79 -6.59 8.08
CA ARG A 84 -2.18 -7.33 9.19
C ARG A 84 -1.14 -8.33 8.70
N ARG A 85 -1.48 -9.09 7.65
CA ARG A 85 -0.57 -10.09 7.11
C ARG A 85 0.75 -9.48 6.61
N LYS A 86 0.68 -8.28 6.00
CA LYS A 86 1.88 -7.56 5.55
C LYS A 86 2.68 -6.96 6.71
N LEU A 87 1.99 -6.42 7.73
CA LEU A 87 2.64 -5.95 8.95
C LEU A 87 3.44 -7.04 9.66
N ASP A 88 2.94 -8.29 9.65
CA ASP A 88 3.61 -9.42 10.28
C ASP A 88 4.86 -9.89 9.53
N CYS A 89 4.94 -9.62 8.23
CA CYS A 89 5.98 -10.10 7.34
C CYS A 89 7.08 -9.07 7.01
N THR A 90 7.08 -7.93 7.71
CA THR A 90 8.05 -6.86 7.43
C THR A 90 8.50 -6.14 8.69
N ASP A 91 9.72 -5.59 8.63
CA ASP A 91 10.19 -4.67 9.66
C ASP A 91 9.50 -3.31 9.56
N HIS A 92 9.15 -2.86 8.34
CA HIS A 92 8.44 -1.61 8.12
C HIS A 92 7.49 -1.66 6.93
N TYR A 93 6.23 -1.27 7.15
CA TYR A 93 5.16 -1.25 6.14
C TYR A 93 4.82 0.19 5.75
N ILE A 94 4.82 0.49 4.45
CA ILE A 94 4.43 1.79 3.91
C ILE A 94 3.10 1.65 3.17
N TYR A 95 2.08 2.30 3.70
CA TYR A 95 0.74 2.33 3.15
C TYR A 95 0.50 3.64 2.40
N LEU A 96 0.18 3.54 1.10
CA LEU A 96 -0.23 4.71 0.33
C LEU A 96 -1.69 5.04 0.62
N SER A 97 -1.93 6.15 1.31
CA SER A 97 -3.25 6.74 1.48
C SER A 97 -3.60 7.68 0.30
N SER A 98 -4.39 8.69 0.53
CA SER A 98 -4.76 9.67 -0.50
C SER A 98 -5.32 10.94 0.15
N TYR A 99 -4.98 12.11 -0.39
CA TYR A 99 -5.62 13.36 0.00
C TYR A 99 -7.15 13.34 -0.24
N ARG A 100 -7.64 12.47 -1.10
CA ARG A 100 -9.09 12.31 -1.38
C ARG A 100 -9.91 11.77 -0.21
N ILE A 101 -9.26 11.31 0.86
CA ILE A 101 -9.96 10.89 2.08
C ILE A 101 -10.61 12.08 2.82
N TYR A 102 -10.10 13.29 2.63
CA TYR A 102 -10.56 14.49 3.32
C TYR A 102 -11.82 15.08 2.68
N ASP A 103 -12.65 15.72 3.52
CA ASP A 103 -13.85 16.40 3.06
C ASP A 103 -13.53 17.84 2.66
N ASN A 104 -13.24 18.32 1.71
CA ASN A 104 -12.79 19.64 1.23
C ASN A 104 -13.51 20.87 1.86
N LYS A 105 -14.01 20.77 3.08
CA LYS A 105 -14.65 21.90 3.81
C LYS A 105 -13.62 22.90 4.33
N GLU A 106 -12.38 22.43 4.56
CA GLU A 106 -11.26 23.27 4.96
C GLU A 106 -10.31 23.54 3.77
N ILE A 107 -9.90 24.80 3.62
CA ILE A 107 -8.93 25.22 2.58
C ILE A 107 -7.85 26.07 3.26
N PRO A 108 -6.58 25.66 3.19
CA PRO A 108 -6.06 24.42 2.59
C PRO A 108 -6.37 23.17 3.41
N VAL A 109 -6.52 22.03 2.73
CA VAL A 109 -6.61 20.71 3.37
C VAL A 109 -5.31 20.41 4.10
N ARG A 110 -5.40 19.85 5.30
CA ARG A 110 -4.28 19.46 6.17
C ARG A 110 -4.45 18.00 6.61
N GLU A 111 -3.43 17.44 7.24
CA GLU A 111 -3.49 16.06 7.75
C GLU A 111 -4.51 15.86 8.89
N GLU A 112 -4.87 16.94 9.59
CA GLU A 112 -5.87 16.96 10.65
C GLU A 112 -7.29 17.32 10.16
N SER A 113 -7.43 17.64 8.87
CA SER A 113 -8.74 18.00 8.31
C SER A 113 -9.74 16.84 8.42
N PRO A 114 -11.04 17.13 8.55
CA PRO A 114 -12.06 16.09 8.63
C PRO A 114 -12.04 15.17 7.43
N ARG A 115 -12.10 13.84 7.67
CA ARG A 115 -12.15 12.84 6.61
C ARG A 115 -13.58 12.51 6.24
N LEU A 116 -13.84 12.20 4.97
CA LEU A 116 -15.17 11.85 4.45
C LEU A 116 -15.82 10.68 5.21
N ILE A 117 -15.04 9.70 5.66
CA ILE A 117 -15.56 8.58 6.44
C ILE A 117 -16.14 9.02 7.79
N ASP A 118 -15.64 10.11 8.37
CA ASP A 118 -16.02 10.59 9.69
C ASP A 118 -17.06 11.73 9.60
N SER A 119 -16.98 12.59 8.58
CA SER A 119 -17.72 13.86 8.48
C SER A 119 -18.84 13.88 7.45
N SER A 120 -18.89 12.91 6.52
CA SER A 120 -19.94 12.88 5.49
C SER A 120 -21.30 12.54 6.08
N GLU A 121 -22.32 13.31 5.71
CA GLU A 121 -23.73 13.01 6.03
C GLU A 121 -24.29 11.91 5.11
N ASN A 122 -23.62 11.63 3.99
CA ASN A 122 -24.02 10.59 3.06
C ASN A 122 -23.65 9.20 3.60
N GLU A 123 -24.61 8.54 4.21
CA GLU A 123 -24.45 7.21 4.77
C GLU A 123 -24.12 6.15 3.71
N PHE A 124 -24.68 6.27 2.51
CA PHE A 124 -24.37 5.37 1.40
C PHE A 124 -22.88 5.45 1.03
N LEU A 125 -22.32 6.66 0.95
CA LEU A 125 -20.89 6.86 0.70
C LEU A 125 -20.05 6.22 1.83
N ARG A 126 -20.36 6.52 3.09
CA ARG A 126 -19.60 5.99 4.24
C ARG A 126 -19.58 4.48 4.30
N ASN A 127 -20.62 3.81 3.80
CA ASN A 127 -20.73 2.35 3.77
C ASN A 127 -20.27 1.71 2.45
N SER A 128 -19.87 2.50 1.48
CA SER A 128 -19.44 2.01 0.16
C SER A 128 -17.98 1.53 0.18
N ASP A 129 -17.59 0.85 -0.89
CA ASP A 129 -16.20 0.58 -1.24
C ASP A 129 -15.63 1.65 -2.20
N ASP A 130 -16.08 2.91 -2.06
CA ASP A 130 -15.44 4.02 -2.77
C ASP A 130 -13.97 4.15 -2.36
N TYR A 131 -13.14 4.54 -3.32
CA TYR A 131 -11.70 4.64 -3.16
C TYR A 131 -11.29 5.44 -1.91
N CYS A 132 -11.89 6.61 -1.69
CA CYS A 132 -11.56 7.46 -0.55
C CYS A 132 -11.95 6.81 0.78
N ILE A 133 -13.05 6.08 0.81
CA ILE A 133 -13.54 5.40 2.01
C ILE A 133 -12.66 4.19 2.34
N ILE A 134 -12.29 3.39 1.34
CA ILE A 134 -11.36 2.26 1.52
C ILE A 134 -10.01 2.75 2.06
N LYS A 135 -9.46 3.83 1.48
CA LYS A 135 -8.18 4.38 1.94
C LYS A 135 -8.25 4.86 3.39
N ALA A 136 -9.32 5.57 3.77
CA ALA A 136 -9.54 6.00 5.15
C ALA A 136 -9.74 4.82 6.12
N ARG A 137 -10.43 3.74 5.70
CA ARG A 137 -10.53 2.51 6.51
C ARG A 137 -9.17 1.86 6.73
N GLY A 138 -8.32 1.83 5.71
CA GLY A 138 -6.95 1.31 5.84
C GLY A 138 -6.13 2.07 6.87
N GLU A 139 -6.24 3.41 6.89
CA GLU A 139 -5.64 4.22 7.95
C GLU A 139 -6.17 3.84 9.34
N ASN A 140 -7.50 3.66 9.47
CA ASN A 140 -8.10 3.29 10.75
C ASN A 140 -7.59 1.93 11.24
N VAL A 141 -7.45 0.94 10.34
CA VAL A 141 -6.87 -0.36 10.68
C VAL A 141 -5.44 -0.19 11.21
N LEU A 142 -4.58 0.52 10.48
CA LEU A 142 -3.19 0.72 10.88
C LEU A 142 -3.06 1.48 12.21
N ARG A 143 -3.86 2.53 12.39
CA ARG A 143 -3.87 3.32 13.63
C ARG A 143 -4.31 2.50 14.85
N ALA A 144 -5.19 1.51 14.67
CA ALA A 144 -5.68 0.61 15.71
C ALA A 144 -4.71 -0.54 16.04
N GLU A 145 -3.75 -0.87 15.17
CA GLU A 145 -2.79 -1.95 15.44
C GLU A 145 -1.83 -1.59 16.58
N GLU A 146 -1.51 -2.57 17.41
CA GLU A 146 -0.52 -2.41 18.49
C GLU A 146 0.90 -2.22 17.93
N LYS A 147 1.24 -3.02 16.92
CA LYS A 147 2.53 -2.95 16.24
C LYS A 147 2.61 -1.68 15.39
N LYS A 148 3.54 -0.80 15.72
CA LYS A 148 3.72 0.51 15.07
C LYS A 148 4.85 0.51 14.02
N ASN A 149 5.03 -0.57 13.30
CA ASN A 149 6.00 -0.72 12.23
C ASN A 149 5.44 -0.28 10.86
N TRP A 150 4.74 0.83 10.81
CA TRP A 150 4.13 1.34 9.58
C TRP A 150 4.25 2.86 9.44
N THR A 151 4.13 3.30 8.21
CA THR A 151 3.96 4.72 7.83
C THR A 151 2.81 4.83 6.84
N ILE A 152 1.96 5.84 7.01
CA ILE A 152 0.94 6.26 6.05
C ILE A 152 1.51 7.45 5.27
N VAL A 153 1.44 7.39 3.95
CA VAL A 153 1.91 8.45 3.03
C VAL A 153 0.82 8.85 2.04
#